data_2e53bd6de5b159b96368213e813d518f
#
_entry.id   2e53bd6de5b159b96368213e813d518f
#
_cell.length_a   1.000
_cell.length_b   1.000
_cell.length_c   1.000
_cell.angle_alpha   90.00
_cell.angle_beta   90.00
_cell.angle_gamma   90.00
#
_symmetry.space_group_name_H-M   'P 1'
#
loop_
_entity.id
_entity.type
_entity.pdbx_description
1 polymer ?
#
loop_
_entity_poly.entity_id
_entity_poly.type
_entity_poly.pdbx_seq_one_letter_code
_entity_poly.pdbx_strand_id
1 'polypeptide(L)'
;MANKYNGLAHTKWLCKYHIVFTPKYRRKIFFNQYKESIGQIIRQLCQYKGVEIIEGHIMPDHVHILVSIPPKYSVSSFMGYLKGKSALMIFDKHANLKYKFGNRHFWSEGYYVSTVGLNEATIKKYIQEQEKHDIAMDKLSVKEYEDPFKG
;
A
#
# COMPACT_ATOMS: atom_id res chain seq x y z
N MET A 1 -13.59 12.23 -13.10
CA MET A 1 -12.67 11.59 -14.06
C MET A 1 -11.24 11.97 -13.72
N ALA A 2 -10.39 10.98 -13.53
CA ALA A 2 -9.00 11.25 -13.24
C ALA A 2 -8.31 11.85 -14.46
N ASN A 3 -7.68 12.99 -14.29
CA ASN A 3 -6.88 13.59 -15.33
C ASN A 3 -5.63 12.75 -15.56
N LYS A 4 -5.26 12.57 -16.83
CA LYS A 4 -4.03 11.86 -17.17
C LYS A 4 -2.80 12.54 -16.58
N TYR A 5 -2.84 13.85 -16.48
CA TYR A 5 -1.77 14.65 -15.93
C TYR A 5 -2.32 15.46 -14.75
N ASN A 6 -1.59 15.44 -13.65
CA ASN A 6 -1.87 16.30 -12.52
C ASN A 6 -1.14 17.62 -12.69
N GLY A 7 -1.66 18.67 -12.06
CA GLY A 7 -1.05 19.99 -12.17
C GLY A 7 -0.92 20.66 -10.81
N LEU A 8 0.19 21.35 -10.60
CA LEU A 8 0.43 22.25 -9.50
C LEU A 8 0.90 23.58 -10.11
N ALA A 9 0.05 24.61 -10.03
CA ALA A 9 0.34 25.89 -10.66
C ALA A 9 0.68 25.69 -12.14
N HIS A 10 1.94 25.89 -12.52
CA HIS A 10 2.40 25.73 -13.90
C HIS A 10 3.11 24.41 -14.15
N THR A 11 3.18 23.53 -13.15
CA THR A 11 3.86 22.24 -13.26
C THR A 11 2.86 21.14 -13.51
N LYS A 12 3.05 20.39 -14.59
CA LYS A 12 2.29 19.18 -14.87
C LYS A 12 3.16 17.98 -14.59
N TRP A 13 2.55 16.91 -14.06
CA TRP A 13 3.30 15.74 -13.65
C TRP A 13 2.50 14.46 -13.81
N LEU A 14 3.25 13.37 -13.94
CA LEU A 14 2.70 12.02 -14.04
C LEU A 14 3.64 11.09 -13.29
N CYS A 15 3.49 11.07 -11.97
CA CYS A 15 4.34 10.29 -11.08
C CYS A 15 3.53 9.19 -10.42
N LYS A 16 3.46 8.05 -11.09
CA LYS A 16 2.66 6.91 -10.64
C LYS A 16 3.55 5.75 -10.27
N TYR A 17 3.20 5.10 -9.17
CA TYR A 17 3.98 4.02 -8.61
C TYR A 17 3.09 2.88 -8.15
N HIS A 18 3.54 1.68 -8.41
CA HIS A 18 3.00 0.48 -7.78
C HIS A 18 3.84 0.21 -6.53
N ILE A 19 3.21 0.16 -5.37
CA ILE A 19 3.88 0.01 -4.08
C ILE A 19 3.27 -1.17 -3.34
N VAL A 20 4.14 -2.02 -2.78
CA VAL A 20 3.73 -3.16 -1.96
C VAL A 20 4.44 -3.08 -0.62
N PHE A 21 3.71 -3.23 0.47
CA PHE A 21 4.29 -3.27 1.80
C PHE A 21 3.52 -4.23 2.69
N THR A 22 4.20 -4.75 3.70
CA THR A 22 3.69 -5.85 4.51
C THR A 22 3.74 -5.53 6.00
N PRO A 23 2.81 -6.10 6.78
CA PRO A 23 2.94 -6.05 8.23
C PRO A 23 4.17 -6.83 8.67
N LYS A 24 4.72 -6.45 9.82
CA LYS A 24 5.89 -7.10 10.38
C LYS A 24 5.63 -8.60 10.56
N TYR A 25 6.60 -9.41 10.16
CA TYR A 25 6.51 -10.87 10.12
C TYR A 25 5.46 -11.41 9.14
N ARG A 26 4.99 -10.57 8.21
CA ARG A 26 3.94 -10.92 7.24
C ARG A 26 2.74 -11.61 7.89
N ARG A 27 2.33 -11.10 9.04
CA ARG A 27 1.17 -11.65 9.75
C ARG A 27 -0.08 -11.46 8.93
N LYS A 28 -0.90 -12.50 8.84
CA LYS A 28 -2.19 -12.45 8.15
C LYS A 28 -3.24 -11.86 9.08
N ILE A 29 -3.36 -10.54 9.05
CA ILE A 29 -4.25 -9.80 9.96
C ILE A 29 -5.30 -8.97 9.22
N PHE A 30 -5.16 -8.80 7.91
CA PHE A 30 -6.07 -7.93 7.15
C PHE A 30 -7.35 -8.66 6.76
N PHE A 31 -8.19 -8.92 7.75
CA PHE A 31 -9.50 -9.54 7.55
C PHE A 31 -10.59 -8.66 8.14
N ASN A 32 -11.79 -8.73 7.55
CA ASN A 32 -13.00 -8.11 8.09
C ASN A 32 -12.79 -6.66 8.52
N GLN A 33 -13.05 -6.36 9.79
CA GLN A 33 -12.95 -5.01 10.34
C GLN A 33 -11.54 -4.41 10.26
N TYR A 34 -10.50 -5.22 10.41
CA TYR A 34 -9.13 -4.72 10.30
C TYR A 34 -8.80 -4.29 8.88
N LYS A 35 -9.19 -5.09 7.91
CA LYS A 35 -9.00 -4.78 6.49
C LYS A 35 -9.67 -3.44 6.14
N GLU A 36 -10.93 -3.29 6.52
CA GLU A 36 -11.69 -2.08 6.24
C GLU A 36 -11.11 -0.86 6.95
N SER A 37 -10.82 -1.00 8.24
CA SER A 37 -10.27 0.07 9.06
C SER A 37 -8.92 0.56 8.53
N ILE A 38 -8.02 -0.37 8.25
CA ILE A 38 -6.67 -0.04 7.75
C ILE A 38 -6.75 0.58 6.36
N GLY A 39 -7.65 0.09 5.52
CA GLY A 39 -7.91 0.70 4.22
C GLY A 39 -8.35 2.15 4.32
N GLN A 40 -9.23 2.45 5.27
CA GLN A 40 -9.69 3.82 5.52
C GLN A 40 -8.56 4.71 6.02
N ILE A 41 -7.73 4.20 6.93
CA ILE A 41 -6.57 4.93 7.45
C ILE A 41 -5.61 5.29 6.31
N ILE A 42 -5.30 4.33 5.45
CA ILE A 42 -4.39 4.55 4.32
C ILE A 42 -4.97 5.59 3.36
N ARG A 43 -6.26 5.49 3.03
CA ARG A 43 -6.92 6.47 2.17
C ARG A 43 -6.88 7.87 2.76
N GLN A 44 -7.16 8.01 4.03
CA GLN A 44 -7.15 9.31 4.72
C GLN A 44 -5.75 9.93 4.70
N LEU A 45 -4.73 9.14 5.00
CA LEU A 45 -3.35 9.64 5.02
C LEU A 45 -2.85 10.04 3.64
N CYS A 46 -3.22 9.28 2.61
CA CYS A 46 -2.91 9.65 1.23
C CYS A 46 -3.60 10.97 0.86
N GLN A 47 -4.87 11.12 1.24
CA GLN A 47 -5.63 12.33 0.95
C GLN A 47 -4.99 13.57 1.57
N TYR A 48 -4.49 13.48 2.80
CA TYR A 48 -3.82 14.60 3.47
C TYR A 48 -2.57 15.08 2.71
N LYS A 49 -1.92 14.20 1.98
CA LYS A 49 -0.72 14.53 1.20
C LYS A 49 -1.01 14.82 -0.27
N GLY A 50 -2.29 14.82 -0.65
CA GLY A 50 -2.64 14.98 -2.05
C GLY A 50 -2.19 13.82 -2.93
N VAL A 51 -2.01 12.66 -2.34
CA VAL A 51 -1.66 11.43 -3.07
C VAL A 51 -2.94 10.73 -3.47
N GLU A 52 -3.12 10.53 -4.78
CA GLU A 52 -4.28 9.84 -5.32
C GLU A 52 -4.03 8.34 -5.32
N ILE A 53 -4.96 7.58 -4.76
CA ILE A 53 -4.97 6.13 -4.88
C ILE A 53 -5.78 5.78 -6.12
N ILE A 54 -5.10 5.32 -7.17
CA ILE A 54 -5.74 4.93 -8.43
C ILE A 54 -6.36 3.55 -8.30
N GLU A 55 -5.66 2.65 -7.65
CA GLU A 55 -6.11 1.29 -7.38
C GLU A 55 -5.49 0.83 -6.07
N GLY A 56 -6.21 0.06 -5.29
CA GLY A 56 -5.69 -0.47 -4.04
C GLY A 56 -6.30 -1.81 -3.69
N HIS A 57 -5.50 -2.70 -3.18
CA HIS A 57 -5.92 -4.02 -2.73
C HIS A 57 -5.22 -4.36 -1.42
N ILE A 58 -6.00 -4.80 -0.44
CA ILE A 58 -5.47 -5.26 0.83
C ILE A 58 -5.66 -6.76 0.90
N MET A 59 -4.55 -7.48 0.79
CA MET A 59 -4.50 -8.91 0.94
C MET A 59 -4.28 -9.28 2.41
N PRO A 60 -4.51 -10.53 2.82
CA PRO A 60 -4.39 -10.89 4.24
C PRO A 60 -3.06 -10.50 4.89
N ASP A 61 -1.96 -10.51 4.16
CA ASP A 61 -0.62 -10.27 4.71
C ASP A 61 0.16 -9.16 3.99
N HIS A 62 -0.49 -8.39 3.12
CA HIS A 62 0.20 -7.29 2.41
C HIS A 62 -0.79 -6.31 1.80
N VAL A 63 -0.26 -5.16 1.44
CA VAL A 63 -1.02 -4.08 0.79
C VAL A 63 -0.38 -3.80 -0.56
N HIS A 64 -1.21 -3.76 -1.61
CA HIS A 64 -0.84 -3.29 -2.95
C HIS A 64 -1.54 -1.98 -3.21
N ILE A 65 -0.82 -0.96 -3.59
CA ILE A 65 -1.43 0.31 -4.02
C ILE A 65 -0.77 0.81 -5.30
N LEU A 66 -1.61 1.35 -6.17
CA LEU A 66 -1.17 2.14 -7.32
C LEU A 66 -1.50 3.58 -7.00
N VAL A 67 -0.50 4.41 -6.84
CA VAL A 67 -0.66 5.78 -6.37
C VAL A 67 -0.02 6.78 -7.32
N SER A 68 -0.59 7.98 -7.33
CA SER A 68 -0.04 9.15 -7.99
C SER A 68 0.46 10.09 -6.92
N ILE A 69 1.78 10.31 -6.88
CA ILE A 69 2.43 11.09 -5.82
C ILE A 69 2.87 12.43 -6.41
N PRO A 70 2.47 13.57 -5.78
CA PRO A 70 2.97 14.87 -6.22
C PRO A 70 4.50 14.93 -6.22
N PRO A 71 5.12 15.56 -7.22
CA PRO A 71 6.59 15.56 -7.35
C PRO A 71 7.32 16.26 -6.21
N LYS A 72 6.62 17.05 -5.40
CA LYS A 72 7.19 17.65 -4.21
C LYS A 72 7.56 16.65 -3.12
N TYR A 73 7.07 15.41 -3.21
CA TYR A 73 7.43 14.35 -2.28
C TYR A 73 8.25 13.29 -2.96
N SER A 74 9.30 12.82 -2.30
CA SER A 74 9.96 11.59 -2.71
C SER A 74 9.11 10.39 -2.29
N VAL A 75 9.27 9.27 -2.98
CA VAL A 75 8.60 8.02 -2.58
C VAL A 75 8.98 7.65 -1.15
N SER A 76 10.26 7.76 -0.80
CA SER A 76 10.74 7.41 0.54
C SER A 76 10.13 8.28 1.64
N SER A 77 10.03 9.59 1.41
CA SER A 77 9.42 10.48 2.41
C SER A 77 7.92 10.19 2.57
N PHE A 78 7.23 9.94 1.46
CA PHE A 78 5.83 9.57 1.51
C PHE A 78 5.63 8.24 2.23
N MET A 79 6.43 7.22 1.93
CA MET A 79 6.31 5.92 2.59
C MET A 79 6.67 5.97 4.06
N GLY A 80 7.66 6.77 4.44
CA GLY A 80 7.98 7.00 5.85
C GLY A 80 6.80 7.61 6.61
N TYR A 81 6.18 8.61 6.02
CA TYR A 81 4.95 9.22 6.55
C TYR A 81 3.81 8.20 6.63
N LEU A 82 3.51 7.51 5.52
CA LEU A 82 2.38 6.58 5.45
C LEU A 82 2.52 5.45 6.46
N LYS A 83 3.68 4.81 6.51
CA LYS A 83 3.93 3.69 7.42
C LYS A 83 3.96 4.16 8.88
N GLY A 84 4.63 5.27 9.15
CA GLY A 84 4.73 5.79 10.51
C GLY A 84 3.39 6.23 11.09
N LYS A 85 2.66 7.06 10.36
CA LYS A 85 1.36 7.55 10.83
C LYS A 85 0.31 6.45 10.88
N SER A 86 0.27 5.58 9.87
CA SER A 86 -0.70 4.47 9.87
C SER A 86 -0.44 3.52 11.03
N ALA A 87 0.80 3.22 11.36
CA ALA A 87 1.13 2.35 12.49
C ALA A 87 0.57 2.93 13.80
N LEU A 88 0.77 4.23 14.03
CA LEU A 88 0.24 4.89 15.23
C LEU A 88 -1.29 4.84 15.28
N MET A 89 -1.94 5.13 14.16
CA MET A 89 -3.41 5.14 14.07
C MET A 89 -3.99 3.73 14.23
N ILE A 90 -3.33 2.73 13.65
CA ILE A 90 -3.75 1.33 13.76
C ILE A 90 -3.66 0.86 15.22
N PHE A 91 -2.55 1.14 15.88
CA PHE A 91 -2.36 0.73 17.27
C PHE A 91 -3.28 1.49 18.23
N ASP A 92 -3.59 2.74 17.92
CA ASP A 92 -4.52 3.53 18.72
C ASP A 92 -5.95 3.00 18.59
N LYS A 93 -6.35 2.65 17.37
CA LYS A 93 -7.70 2.18 17.09
C LYS A 93 -7.89 0.70 17.44
N HIS A 94 -6.84 -0.10 17.35
CA HIS A 94 -6.87 -1.55 17.54
C HIS A 94 -5.80 -1.97 18.56
N ALA A 95 -6.08 -1.75 19.82
CA ALA A 95 -5.12 -2.02 20.92
C ALA A 95 -4.63 -3.47 20.93
N ASN A 96 -5.47 -4.42 20.53
CA ASN A 96 -5.09 -5.83 20.46
C ASN A 96 -3.90 -6.07 19.53
N LEU A 97 -3.84 -5.35 18.42
CA LEU A 97 -2.74 -5.46 17.47
C LEU A 97 -1.44 -4.93 18.03
N LYS A 98 -1.53 -3.89 18.89
CA LYS A 98 -0.36 -3.33 19.54
C LYS A 98 0.39 -4.37 20.36
N TYR A 99 -0.32 -5.16 21.13
CA TYR A 99 0.28 -6.25 21.91
C TYR A 99 0.87 -7.32 21.03
N LYS A 100 0.13 -7.69 19.97
CA LYS A 100 0.56 -8.71 19.01
C LYS A 100 1.89 -8.38 18.34
N PHE A 101 2.18 -7.09 18.14
CA PHE A 101 3.41 -6.61 17.51
C PHE A 101 4.44 -6.09 18.52
N GLY A 102 4.27 -6.41 19.80
CA GLY A 102 5.23 -6.07 20.84
C GLY A 102 5.33 -4.57 21.12
N ASN A 103 4.25 -3.82 20.88
CA ASN A 103 4.18 -2.38 21.09
C ASN A 103 5.17 -1.55 20.27
N ARG A 104 5.71 -2.10 19.18
CA ARG A 104 6.79 -1.45 18.44
C ARG A 104 6.38 -1.04 17.04
N HIS A 105 6.53 -1.96 16.09
CA HIS A 105 6.37 -1.65 14.68
C HIS A 105 5.28 -2.50 14.06
N PHE A 106 4.34 -1.86 13.40
CA PHE A 106 3.28 -2.57 12.69
C PHE A 106 3.79 -3.11 11.35
N TRP A 107 4.53 -2.29 10.60
CA TRP A 107 4.99 -2.64 9.25
C TRP A 107 6.41 -3.20 9.26
N SER A 108 6.69 -4.11 8.33
CA SER A 108 8.07 -4.53 8.04
C SER A 108 8.87 -3.34 7.51
N GLU A 109 10.17 -3.37 7.71
CA GLU A 109 11.05 -2.40 7.09
C GLU A 109 11.00 -2.54 5.57
N GLY A 110 11.13 -1.40 4.89
CA GLY A 110 11.16 -1.39 3.43
C GLY A 110 9.79 -1.51 2.78
N TYR A 111 9.82 -1.56 1.48
CA TYR A 111 8.66 -1.71 0.62
C TYR A 111 9.16 -2.00 -0.79
N TYR A 112 8.29 -2.58 -1.60
CA TYR A 112 8.57 -2.72 -3.03
C TYR A 112 7.96 -1.51 -3.76
N VAL A 113 8.69 -0.95 -4.71
CA VAL A 113 8.17 0.13 -5.54
C VAL A 113 8.63 -0.05 -6.98
N SER A 114 7.70 0.18 -7.91
CA SER A 114 8.02 0.27 -9.33
C SER A 114 7.31 1.47 -9.93
N THR A 115 7.97 2.10 -10.89
CA THR A 115 7.33 3.17 -11.67
C THR A 115 6.30 2.56 -12.61
N VAL A 116 5.27 3.36 -12.91
CA VAL A 116 4.17 2.92 -13.75
C VAL A 116 4.17 3.76 -15.02
N GLY A 117 4.02 3.09 -16.14
CA GLY A 117 3.91 3.76 -17.42
C GLY A 117 2.57 4.48 -17.59
N LEU A 118 2.30 4.92 -18.82
CA LEU A 118 1.16 5.76 -19.13
C LEU A 118 -0.20 5.04 -19.09
N ASN A 119 -0.22 3.72 -19.24
CA ASN A 119 -1.45 2.97 -19.37
C ASN A 119 -1.97 2.46 -18.02
N GLU A 120 -2.77 3.29 -17.36
CA GLU A 120 -3.38 2.96 -16.06
C GLU A 120 -4.27 1.73 -16.13
N ALA A 121 -5.05 1.58 -17.19
CA ALA A 121 -5.98 0.46 -17.33
C ALA A 121 -5.24 -0.88 -17.34
N THR A 122 -4.12 -0.94 -18.04
CA THR A 122 -3.28 -2.13 -18.08
C THR A 122 -2.69 -2.44 -16.71
N ILE A 123 -2.24 -1.41 -16.00
CA ILE A 123 -1.65 -1.58 -14.68
C ILE A 123 -2.70 -2.01 -13.66
N LYS A 124 -3.89 -1.41 -13.68
CA LYS A 124 -5.00 -1.84 -12.83
C LYS A 124 -5.33 -3.30 -13.05
N LYS A 125 -5.42 -3.70 -14.31
CA LYS A 125 -5.68 -5.08 -14.68
C LYS A 125 -4.59 -6.01 -14.14
N TYR A 126 -3.33 -5.61 -14.25
CA TYR A 126 -2.20 -6.37 -13.73
C TYR A 126 -2.31 -6.59 -12.21
N ILE A 127 -2.63 -5.54 -11.46
CA ILE A 127 -2.81 -5.64 -10.01
C ILE A 127 -3.94 -6.60 -9.66
N GLN A 128 -5.07 -6.51 -10.36
CA GLN A 128 -6.20 -7.39 -10.13
C GLN A 128 -5.87 -8.85 -10.44
N GLU A 129 -5.14 -9.09 -11.51
CA GLU A 129 -4.71 -10.44 -11.88
C GLU A 129 -3.70 -11.00 -10.87
N GLN A 130 -2.78 -10.17 -10.36
CA GLN A 130 -1.86 -10.56 -9.31
C GLN A 130 -2.59 -10.93 -8.03
N GLU A 131 -3.60 -10.16 -7.66
CA GLU A 131 -4.43 -10.47 -6.49
C GLU A 131 -5.08 -11.84 -6.61
N LYS A 132 -5.65 -12.16 -7.78
CA LYS A 132 -6.25 -13.46 -8.04
C LYS A 132 -5.21 -14.58 -7.97
N HIS A 133 -4.03 -14.34 -8.51
CA HIS A 133 -2.93 -15.30 -8.48
C HIS A 133 -2.48 -15.55 -7.03
N ASP A 134 -2.29 -14.50 -6.26
CA ASP A 134 -1.89 -14.60 -4.86
C ASP A 134 -2.91 -15.38 -4.02
N ILE A 135 -4.19 -15.13 -4.25
CA ILE A 135 -5.25 -15.89 -3.58
C ILE A 135 -5.17 -17.38 -3.93
N ALA A 136 -4.96 -17.69 -5.20
CA ALA A 136 -4.81 -19.07 -5.65
C ALA A 136 -3.58 -19.73 -5.05
N MET A 137 -2.46 -19.02 -5.00
CA MET A 137 -1.22 -19.53 -4.43
C MET A 137 -1.30 -19.73 -2.92
N ASP A 138 -1.99 -18.84 -2.21
CA ASP A 138 -2.23 -18.99 -0.78
C ASP A 138 -2.98 -20.27 -0.44
N LYS A 139 -3.85 -20.69 -1.33
CA LYS A 139 -4.59 -21.96 -1.16
C LYS A 139 -3.74 -23.19 -1.39
N LEU A 140 -2.65 -23.03 -2.16
CA LEU A 140 -1.75 -24.13 -2.51
C LEU A 140 -0.60 -24.25 -1.52
N SER A 141 0.13 -23.17 -1.31
CA SER A 141 1.26 -23.14 -0.38
C SER A 141 1.71 -21.71 -0.09
N VAL A 142 1.81 -21.39 1.19
CA VAL A 142 2.34 -20.10 1.63
C VAL A 142 3.82 -19.93 1.25
N LYS A 143 4.55 -21.04 1.11
CA LYS A 143 5.97 -21.00 0.78
C LYS A 143 6.25 -20.55 -0.65
N GLU A 144 5.27 -20.63 -1.50
CA GLU A 144 5.42 -20.25 -2.90
C GLU A 144 5.18 -18.75 -3.14
N TYR A 145 4.70 -18.07 -2.12
CA TYR A 145 4.56 -16.63 -2.22
C TYR A 145 5.92 -15.97 -2.15
N GLU A 146 6.28 -15.28 -3.22
CA GLU A 146 7.54 -14.55 -3.28
C GLU A 146 7.42 -13.23 -2.55
N ASP A 147 8.26 -13.02 -1.55
CA ASP A 147 8.30 -11.78 -0.80
C ASP A 147 8.92 -10.68 -1.69
N PRO A 148 8.17 -9.60 -2.02
CA PRO A 148 8.70 -8.54 -2.86
C PRO A 148 9.89 -7.78 -2.24
N PHE A 149 10.13 -7.97 -0.94
CA PHE A 149 11.23 -7.32 -0.22
C PHE A 149 12.48 -8.19 -0.11
N LYS A 150 12.43 -9.41 -0.61
CA LYS A 150 13.64 -10.23 -0.74
C LYS A 150 14.37 -9.81 -1.99
N GLY A 151 15.55 -9.33 -1.81
CA GLY A 151 16.42 -8.89 -2.89
C GLY A 151 16.96 -10.02 -3.74
#